data_c1a939069b928a2f0cbb2151d061d7da
#
_entry.id   c1a939069b928a2f0cbb2151d061d7da
#
_cell.length_a   1.000
_cell.length_b   1.000
_cell.length_c   1.000
_cell.angle_alpha   90.00
_cell.angle_beta   90.00
_cell.angle_gamma   90.00
#
_symmetry.space_group_name_H-M   'P 1'
#
loop_
_entity.id
_entity.type
_entity.pdbx_description
1 polymer ?
#
loop_
_entity_poly.entity_id
_entity_poly.type
_entity_poly.pdbx_seq_one_letter_code
_entity_poly.pdbx_strand_id
1 'polypeptide(L)'
;IQPVQEAAPYLAEDELHGAFNFVLTAHLFAAVASGSTSQLRACLDEAEQAVEGPRWALPLRNHDELWLGDGHLIPDEVIQSIRVGLPQGQGHWLNWGINRRLAPLLNGDPRSNRLLHGLIYSLPGMPCLYYGDELGMGDWPGLRDRDPNRTPMAWTPARNGGFSSAPDPLLVLPPITAPGYDYRVVNVEVQKQLPGSLLNWHRRMLTCRRLLPALAHG
;
A
#
# COMPACT_ATOMS: atom_id res chain seq x y z
N ILE A 1 3.84 -0.92 -16.48
CA ILE A 1 2.55 -1.45 -16.03
C ILE A 1 1.72 -1.72 -17.27
N GLN A 2 1.05 -2.87 -17.31
CA GLN A 2 0.28 -3.35 -18.46
C GLN A 2 -1.15 -3.68 -18.04
N PRO A 3 -2.11 -3.69 -18.96
CA PRO A 3 -3.45 -4.23 -18.74
C PRO A 3 -3.38 -5.68 -18.25
N VAL A 4 -4.40 -6.09 -17.51
CA VAL A 4 -4.51 -7.46 -16.97
C VAL A 4 -4.43 -8.52 -18.08
N GLN A 5 -5.06 -8.26 -19.22
CA GLN A 5 -5.09 -9.15 -20.38
C GLN A 5 -3.72 -9.34 -21.03
N GLU A 6 -2.88 -8.31 -21.03
CA GLU A 6 -1.52 -8.39 -21.56
C GLU A 6 -0.56 -9.07 -20.59
N ALA A 7 -0.82 -8.96 -19.28
CA ALA A 7 0.00 -9.61 -18.24
C ALA A 7 -0.40 -11.10 -18.03
N ALA A 8 -1.65 -11.46 -18.27
CA ALA A 8 -2.20 -12.80 -18.04
C ALA A 8 -1.43 -13.94 -18.74
N PRO A 9 -0.99 -13.81 -20.01
CA PRO A 9 -0.22 -14.87 -20.69
C PRO A 9 1.06 -15.26 -19.96
N TYR A 10 1.70 -14.32 -19.25
CA TYR A 10 2.91 -14.59 -18.46
C TYR A 10 2.64 -15.31 -17.14
N LEU A 11 1.37 -15.50 -16.77
CA LEU A 11 0.94 -16.24 -15.58
C LEU A 11 0.54 -17.68 -15.92
N ALA A 12 0.97 -18.20 -17.07
CA ALA A 12 0.85 -19.60 -17.43
C ALA A 12 1.64 -20.51 -16.47
N GLU A 13 1.33 -21.81 -16.46
CA GLU A 13 1.86 -22.77 -15.47
C GLU A 13 3.38 -22.85 -15.42
N ASP A 14 4.05 -22.62 -16.54
CA ASP A 14 5.49 -22.78 -16.73
C ASP A 14 6.29 -21.46 -16.78
N GLU A 15 5.63 -20.31 -16.57
CA GLU A 15 6.29 -18.99 -16.58
C GLU A 15 6.31 -18.34 -15.18
N LEU A 16 5.44 -17.36 -14.93
CA LEU A 16 5.42 -16.61 -13.68
C LEU A 16 4.39 -17.16 -12.70
N HIS A 17 4.77 -17.26 -11.43
CA HIS A 17 3.87 -17.68 -10.35
C HIS A 17 2.88 -16.59 -9.94
N GLY A 18 3.17 -15.33 -10.24
CA GLY A 18 2.31 -14.19 -9.92
C GLY A 18 2.80 -12.90 -10.52
N ALA A 19 1.91 -11.93 -10.68
CA ALA A 19 2.21 -10.58 -11.15
C ALA A 19 1.48 -9.52 -10.32
N PHE A 20 2.06 -8.31 -10.25
CA PHE A 20 1.43 -7.19 -9.57
C PHE A 20 0.24 -6.63 -10.36
N ASN A 21 -0.91 -6.48 -9.70
CA ASN A 21 -2.07 -5.80 -10.25
C ASN A 21 -2.15 -4.35 -9.73
N PHE A 22 -1.41 -3.44 -10.36
CA PHE A 22 -1.43 -2.02 -10.01
C PHE A 22 -2.70 -1.30 -10.47
N VAL A 23 -3.38 -1.82 -11.50
CA VAL A 23 -4.65 -1.29 -11.97
C VAL A 23 -5.72 -1.45 -10.90
N LEU A 24 -5.81 -2.64 -10.29
CA LEU A 24 -6.73 -2.89 -9.18
C LEU A 24 -6.43 -1.97 -7.98
N THR A 25 -5.16 -1.69 -7.70
CA THR A 25 -4.78 -0.76 -6.62
C THR A 25 -5.43 0.62 -6.81
N ALA A 26 -5.36 1.20 -8.02
CA ALA A 26 -6.00 2.50 -8.30
C ALA A 26 -7.53 2.44 -8.09
N HIS A 27 -8.18 1.36 -8.53
CA HIS A 27 -9.63 1.19 -8.34
C HIS A 27 -10.03 1.01 -6.87
N LEU A 28 -9.20 0.36 -6.05
CA LEU A 28 -9.40 0.27 -4.59
C LEU A 28 -9.37 1.67 -3.94
N PHE A 29 -8.38 2.50 -4.28
CA PHE A 29 -8.31 3.87 -3.78
C PHE A 29 -9.48 4.73 -4.26
N ALA A 30 -9.87 4.62 -5.52
CA ALA A 30 -11.02 5.34 -6.06
C ALA A 30 -12.34 4.93 -5.39
N ALA A 31 -12.54 3.65 -5.13
CA ALA A 31 -13.72 3.15 -4.43
C ALA A 31 -13.84 3.73 -3.01
N VAL A 32 -12.74 3.79 -2.26
CA VAL A 32 -12.70 4.39 -0.93
C VAL A 32 -12.90 5.91 -1.00
N ALA A 33 -12.33 6.57 -1.99
CA ALA A 33 -12.41 8.02 -2.17
C ALA A 33 -13.81 8.50 -2.57
N SER A 34 -14.48 7.77 -3.46
CA SER A 34 -15.79 8.13 -4.03
C SER A 34 -16.98 7.50 -3.29
N GLY A 35 -16.75 6.42 -2.53
CA GLY A 35 -17.81 5.59 -1.95
C GLY A 35 -18.55 4.71 -2.98
N SER A 36 -18.05 4.62 -4.22
CA SER A 36 -18.65 3.80 -5.30
C SER A 36 -17.77 2.60 -5.62
N THR A 37 -18.38 1.42 -5.73
CA THR A 37 -17.68 0.15 -6.00
C THR A 37 -17.86 -0.36 -7.44
N SER A 38 -18.58 0.36 -8.30
CA SER A 38 -18.92 -0.12 -9.64
C SER A 38 -17.70 -0.42 -10.50
N GLN A 39 -16.76 0.52 -10.57
CA GLN A 39 -15.52 0.35 -11.34
C GLN A 39 -14.57 -0.66 -10.70
N LEU A 40 -14.53 -0.73 -9.37
CA LEU A 40 -13.76 -1.76 -8.66
C LEU A 40 -14.27 -3.17 -8.98
N ARG A 41 -15.59 -3.37 -9.02
CA ARG A 41 -16.19 -4.65 -9.41
C ARG A 41 -15.80 -5.05 -10.83
N ALA A 42 -15.95 -4.15 -11.79
CA ALA A 42 -15.57 -4.41 -13.17
C ALA A 42 -14.08 -4.82 -13.29
N CYS A 43 -13.19 -4.12 -12.57
CA CYS A 43 -11.77 -4.45 -12.56
C CYS A 43 -11.47 -5.82 -11.90
N LEU A 44 -12.21 -6.20 -10.86
CA LEU A 44 -12.09 -7.52 -10.23
C LEU A 44 -12.56 -8.62 -11.16
N ASP A 45 -13.74 -8.46 -11.79
CA ASP A 45 -14.31 -9.42 -12.75
C ASP A 45 -13.35 -9.63 -13.93
N GLU A 46 -12.71 -8.57 -14.41
CA GLU A 46 -11.71 -8.62 -15.47
C GLU A 46 -10.45 -9.39 -15.04
N ALA A 47 -9.96 -9.14 -13.83
CA ALA A 47 -8.79 -9.84 -13.29
C ALA A 47 -9.06 -11.33 -13.05
N GLU A 48 -10.26 -11.70 -12.63
CA GLU A 48 -10.68 -13.08 -12.41
C GLU A 48 -10.85 -13.84 -13.73
N GLN A 49 -11.40 -13.18 -14.76
CA GLN A 49 -11.54 -13.76 -16.07
C GLN A 49 -10.21 -13.96 -16.82
N ALA A 50 -9.22 -13.11 -16.52
CA ALA A 50 -7.94 -13.14 -17.21
C ALA A 50 -7.03 -14.30 -16.76
N VAL A 51 -7.11 -14.71 -15.49
CA VAL A 51 -6.21 -15.72 -14.91
C VAL A 51 -6.96 -16.59 -13.91
N GLU A 52 -6.85 -17.89 -14.07
CA GLU A 52 -7.39 -18.85 -13.11
C GLU A 52 -6.60 -18.84 -11.77
N GLY A 53 -7.32 -18.69 -10.68
CA GLY A 53 -6.77 -18.73 -9.33
C GLY A 53 -6.09 -17.42 -8.86
N PRO A 54 -5.55 -17.43 -7.63
CA PRO A 54 -5.11 -16.22 -6.93
C PRO A 54 -3.67 -15.81 -7.32
N ARG A 55 -3.39 -15.61 -8.59
CA ARG A 55 -2.04 -15.28 -9.09
C ARG A 55 -1.69 -13.80 -9.08
N TRP A 56 -2.65 -12.93 -8.76
CA TRP A 56 -2.41 -11.50 -8.68
C TRP A 56 -1.83 -11.09 -7.33
N ALA A 57 -0.70 -10.40 -7.35
CA ALA A 57 -0.15 -9.72 -6.18
C ALA A 57 -0.84 -8.35 -6.01
N LEU A 58 -1.37 -8.08 -4.83
CA LEU A 58 -2.23 -6.95 -4.51
C LEU A 58 -1.50 -5.96 -3.59
N PRO A 59 -0.70 -5.03 -4.11
CA PRO A 59 -0.09 -3.99 -3.30
C PRO A 59 -1.07 -2.82 -3.09
N LEU A 60 -1.04 -2.17 -1.94
CA LEU A 60 -1.61 -0.82 -1.78
C LEU A 60 -0.56 0.24 -2.09
N ARG A 61 0.66 0.01 -1.63
CA ARG A 61 1.82 0.87 -1.85
C ARG A 61 3.05 0.02 -2.14
N ASN A 62 4.05 0.69 -2.73
CA ASN A 62 5.40 0.17 -2.90
C ASN A 62 6.41 1.31 -2.67
N HIS A 63 7.65 1.12 -3.10
CA HIS A 63 8.74 2.09 -3.00
C HIS A 63 8.66 3.24 -4.03
N ASP A 64 7.72 3.16 -4.96
CA ASP A 64 7.44 4.19 -5.97
C ASP A 64 6.17 4.98 -5.62
N GLU A 65 5.78 5.89 -6.50
CA GLU A 65 4.51 6.61 -6.41
C GLU A 65 3.31 5.65 -6.49
N LEU A 66 2.18 6.01 -5.90
CA LEU A 66 0.90 5.37 -6.22
C LEU A 66 0.61 5.66 -7.69
N TRP A 67 0.86 4.66 -8.53
CA TRP A 67 0.70 4.82 -9.96
C TRP A 67 -0.76 4.97 -10.35
N LEU A 68 -1.07 6.03 -11.08
CA LEU A 68 -2.42 6.36 -11.55
C LEU A 68 -2.49 6.37 -13.09
N GLY A 69 -1.40 5.95 -13.74
CA GLY A 69 -1.36 5.84 -15.19
C GLY A 69 -1.11 7.16 -15.90
N ASP A 70 -1.02 7.04 -17.20
CA ASP A 70 -0.83 8.12 -18.17
C ASP A 70 -2.13 8.45 -18.92
N GLY A 71 -3.30 8.05 -18.37
CA GLY A 71 -4.62 8.22 -18.98
C GLY A 71 -5.08 7.06 -19.87
N HIS A 72 -4.23 6.03 -20.11
CA HIS A 72 -4.61 4.91 -20.97
C HIS A 72 -5.15 3.70 -20.20
N LEU A 73 -4.58 3.38 -19.03
CA LEU A 73 -4.96 2.20 -18.25
C LEU A 73 -5.92 2.49 -17.11
N ILE A 74 -5.88 3.71 -16.57
CA ILE A 74 -6.77 4.13 -15.49
C ILE A 74 -7.67 5.23 -16.05
N PRO A 75 -9.01 5.05 -16.03
CA PRO A 75 -9.93 6.07 -16.48
C PRO A 75 -9.78 7.39 -15.72
N ASP A 76 -9.94 8.52 -16.41
CA ASP A 76 -9.80 9.86 -15.82
C ASP A 76 -10.70 10.09 -14.61
N GLU A 77 -11.91 9.53 -14.62
CA GLU A 77 -12.83 9.60 -13.48
C GLU A 77 -12.30 8.87 -12.23
N VAL A 78 -11.56 7.78 -12.39
CA VAL A 78 -10.87 7.06 -11.29
C VAL A 78 -9.77 7.96 -10.72
N ILE A 79 -8.96 8.55 -11.58
CA ILE A 79 -7.88 9.47 -11.18
C ILE A 79 -8.46 10.68 -10.44
N GLN A 80 -9.52 11.28 -10.96
CA GLN A 80 -10.17 12.44 -10.33
C GLN A 80 -10.81 12.06 -8.98
N SER A 81 -11.43 10.90 -8.87
CA SER A 81 -11.98 10.42 -7.60
C SER A 81 -10.89 10.33 -6.52
N ILE A 82 -9.71 9.83 -6.87
CA ILE A 82 -8.56 9.75 -5.96
C ILE A 82 -8.05 11.15 -5.58
N ARG A 83 -7.91 12.04 -6.58
CA ARG A 83 -7.40 13.41 -6.36
C ARG A 83 -8.29 14.22 -5.42
N VAL A 84 -9.59 14.12 -5.57
CA VAL A 84 -10.57 14.91 -4.83
C VAL A 84 -10.96 14.25 -3.51
N GLY A 85 -11.13 12.93 -3.52
CA GLY A 85 -11.70 12.19 -2.40
C GLY A 85 -10.68 11.74 -1.35
N LEU A 86 -9.40 11.61 -1.70
CA LEU A 86 -8.38 11.32 -0.69
C LEU A 86 -7.86 12.60 -0.01
N PRO A 87 -7.64 12.58 1.31
CA PRO A 87 -7.22 13.76 2.07
C PRO A 87 -5.97 14.47 1.54
N GLN A 88 -5.04 13.73 0.93
CA GLN A 88 -3.80 14.24 0.37
C GLN A 88 -3.64 13.92 -1.13
N GLY A 89 -4.76 13.66 -1.82
CA GLY A 89 -4.75 13.25 -3.22
C GLY A 89 -4.28 14.35 -4.19
N GLN A 90 -4.34 15.61 -3.80
CA GLN A 90 -3.92 16.75 -4.65
C GLN A 90 -2.45 17.11 -4.52
N GLY A 91 -1.76 16.57 -3.50
CA GLY A 91 -0.37 16.91 -3.23
C GLY A 91 0.63 15.84 -3.67
N HIS A 92 1.89 16.23 -3.71
CA HIS A 92 3.02 15.29 -3.85
C HIS A 92 3.00 14.43 -5.14
N TRP A 93 2.57 15.01 -6.25
CA TRP A 93 2.65 14.37 -7.55
C TRP A 93 4.10 14.19 -7.98
N LEU A 94 4.41 12.97 -8.42
CA LEU A 94 5.68 12.59 -9.03
C LEU A 94 5.38 11.72 -10.24
N ASN A 95 5.93 12.06 -11.40
CA ASN A 95 5.68 11.34 -12.65
C ASN A 95 4.17 11.10 -12.88
N TRP A 96 3.75 9.83 -12.80
CA TRP A 96 2.41 9.36 -13.11
C TRP A 96 1.55 9.06 -11.87
N GLY A 97 1.90 9.59 -10.71
CA GLY A 97 1.18 9.23 -9.49
C GLY A 97 1.47 10.06 -8.25
N ILE A 98 1.03 9.59 -7.10
CA ILE A 98 1.14 10.27 -5.81
C ILE A 98 2.29 9.69 -5.01
N ASN A 99 3.29 10.52 -4.72
CA ASN A 99 4.48 10.14 -3.96
C ASN A 99 4.25 10.35 -2.45
N ARG A 100 3.44 9.51 -1.85
CA ARG A 100 3.14 9.48 -0.40
C ARG A 100 3.06 8.05 0.11
N ARG A 101 3.50 7.79 1.34
CA ARG A 101 3.14 6.55 2.05
C ARG A 101 1.64 6.49 2.34
N LEU A 102 1.11 5.29 2.60
CA LEU A 102 -0.32 5.09 2.82
C LEU A 102 -0.86 5.94 3.99
N ALA A 103 -0.21 5.91 5.14
CA ALA A 103 -0.72 6.62 6.32
C ALA A 103 -0.83 8.14 6.10
N PRO A 104 0.20 8.87 5.60
CA PRO A 104 0.06 10.29 5.28
C PRO A 104 -0.92 10.56 4.14
N LEU A 105 -1.00 9.68 3.12
CA LEU A 105 -1.99 9.83 2.04
C LEU A 105 -3.43 9.85 2.58
N LEU A 106 -3.69 9.08 3.62
CA LEU A 106 -4.98 8.99 4.33
C LEU A 106 -5.09 9.97 5.51
N ASN A 107 -4.18 10.94 5.62
CA ASN A 107 -4.12 11.91 6.72
C ASN A 107 -4.03 11.24 8.12
N GLY A 108 -3.37 10.09 8.19
CA GLY A 108 -3.21 9.33 9.42
C GLY A 108 -4.48 8.63 9.94
N ASP A 109 -5.57 8.60 9.17
CA ASP A 109 -6.79 7.94 9.60
C ASP A 109 -6.63 6.40 9.69
N PRO A 110 -6.68 5.82 10.90
CA PRO A 110 -6.49 4.38 11.07
C PRO A 110 -7.67 3.54 10.57
N ARG A 111 -8.85 4.14 10.37
CA ARG A 111 -10.04 3.44 9.85
C ARG A 111 -9.88 3.18 8.36
N SER A 112 -9.54 4.22 7.59
CA SER A 112 -9.28 4.10 6.16
C SER A 112 -8.08 3.20 5.87
N ASN A 113 -7.03 3.24 6.70
CA ASN A 113 -5.90 2.35 6.60
C ASN A 113 -6.32 0.87 6.77
N ARG A 114 -7.09 0.57 7.83
CA ARG A 114 -7.62 -0.78 8.07
C ARG A 114 -8.61 -1.23 6.98
N LEU A 115 -9.42 -0.32 6.46
CA LEU A 115 -10.35 -0.63 5.36
C LEU A 115 -9.61 -1.11 4.12
N LEU A 116 -8.63 -0.33 3.63
CA LEU A 116 -7.86 -0.68 2.43
C LEU A 116 -7.08 -1.99 2.60
N HIS A 117 -6.40 -2.18 3.73
CA HIS A 117 -5.72 -3.44 4.00
C HIS A 117 -6.70 -4.61 4.19
N GLY A 118 -7.85 -4.37 4.84
CA GLY A 118 -8.90 -5.36 4.97
C GLY A 118 -9.40 -5.85 3.61
N LEU A 119 -9.54 -4.93 2.64
CA LEU A 119 -9.92 -5.28 1.28
C LEU A 119 -8.88 -6.22 0.64
N ILE A 120 -7.59 -5.85 0.62
CA ILE A 120 -6.57 -6.73 0.00
C ILE A 120 -6.38 -8.06 0.76
N TYR A 121 -6.75 -8.13 2.04
CA TYR A 121 -6.74 -9.38 2.80
C TYR A 121 -7.96 -10.26 2.54
N SER A 122 -9.04 -9.71 2.01
CA SER A 122 -10.27 -10.46 1.70
C SER A 122 -10.45 -10.77 0.21
N LEU A 123 -9.72 -10.08 -0.67
CA LEU A 123 -9.76 -10.35 -2.11
C LEU A 123 -8.92 -11.58 -2.47
N PRO A 124 -9.31 -12.31 -3.55
CA PRO A 124 -8.46 -13.34 -4.16
C PRO A 124 -7.12 -12.75 -4.60
N GLY A 125 -6.02 -13.45 -4.33
CA GLY A 125 -4.68 -13.00 -4.69
C GLY A 125 -3.71 -12.98 -3.51
N MET A 126 -2.52 -12.46 -3.74
CA MET A 126 -1.44 -12.36 -2.77
C MET A 126 -1.35 -10.92 -2.22
N PRO A 127 -1.80 -10.65 -0.98
CA PRO A 127 -1.66 -9.32 -0.41
C PRO A 127 -0.19 -8.95 -0.22
N CYS A 128 0.24 -7.83 -0.79
CA CYS A 128 1.61 -7.33 -0.68
C CYS A 128 1.64 -6.10 0.22
N LEU A 129 2.36 -6.19 1.31
CA LEU A 129 2.57 -5.10 2.25
C LEU A 129 3.89 -4.38 1.93
N TYR A 130 3.82 -3.07 1.79
CA TYR A 130 5.02 -2.26 1.80
C TYR A 130 5.49 -2.05 3.23
N TYR A 131 6.79 -2.27 3.48
CA TYR A 131 7.33 -2.19 4.84
C TYR A 131 7.00 -0.85 5.52
N GLY A 132 6.57 -0.91 6.76
CA GLY A 132 6.17 0.24 7.56
C GLY A 132 4.70 0.65 7.41
N ASP A 133 3.98 0.18 6.39
CA ASP A 133 2.54 0.45 6.27
C ASP A 133 1.77 -0.26 7.39
N GLU A 134 2.25 -1.42 7.86
CA GLU A 134 1.72 -2.14 9.00
C GLU A 134 1.89 -1.41 10.35
N LEU A 135 2.75 -0.39 10.38
CA LEU A 135 2.93 0.49 11.53
C LEU A 135 2.21 1.83 11.35
N GLY A 136 1.78 2.14 10.13
CA GLY A 136 1.35 3.47 9.77
C GLY A 136 2.50 4.48 9.72
N MET A 137 3.68 4.06 9.25
CA MET A 137 4.82 4.96 9.07
C MET A 137 4.47 6.11 8.13
N GLY A 138 5.01 7.28 8.44
CA GLY A 138 4.93 8.45 7.58
C GLY A 138 5.94 8.43 6.44
N ASP A 139 5.99 9.53 5.72
CA ASP A 139 7.02 9.86 4.75
C ASP A 139 7.80 11.11 5.17
N TRP A 140 8.86 11.45 4.43
CA TRP A 140 9.63 12.68 4.64
C TRP A 140 9.58 13.56 3.38
N PRO A 141 8.58 14.45 3.23
CA PRO A 141 8.36 15.21 2.01
C PRO A 141 9.52 16.14 1.60
N GLY A 142 10.46 16.42 2.51
CA GLY A 142 11.64 17.24 2.22
C GLY A 142 12.75 16.54 1.43
N LEU A 143 12.64 15.23 1.25
CA LEU A 143 13.55 14.46 0.41
C LEU A 143 13.14 14.55 -1.07
N ARG A 144 14.07 14.19 -1.97
CA ARG A 144 13.87 14.28 -3.42
C ARG A 144 13.39 12.94 -3.99
N ASP A 145 12.84 13.01 -5.21
CA ASP A 145 12.37 11.88 -5.98
C ASP A 145 11.45 10.97 -5.14
N ARG A 146 11.73 9.69 -5.04
CA ARG A 146 10.97 8.66 -4.30
C ARG A 146 11.48 8.43 -2.87
N ASP A 147 12.57 9.06 -2.50
CA ASP A 147 13.19 8.91 -1.18
C ASP A 147 12.27 9.24 0.02
N PRO A 148 11.27 10.15 -0.11
CA PRO A 148 10.27 10.34 0.94
C PRO A 148 9.61 9.04 1.43
N ASN A 149 9.40 8.09 0.53
CA ASN A 149 8.75 6.81 0.82
C ASN A 149 9.73 5.71 1.26
N ARG A 150 11.04 5.93 1.13
CA ARG A 150 12.11 4.91 1.30
C ARG A 150 12.90 5.06 2.59
N THR A 151 12.40 5.85 3.53
CA THR A 151 13.02 6.04 4.84
C THR A 151 13.16 4.72 5.60
N PRO A 152 14.18 4.61 6.51
CA PRO A 152 14.43 3.39 7.25
C PRO A 152 13.24 2.89 8.05
N MET A 153 13.09 1.57 8.17
CA MET A 153 12.09 0.94 9.04
C MET A 153 12.31 1.33 10.50
N ALA A 154 11.26 1.71 11.18
CA ALA A 154 11.29 2.03 12.60
C ALA A 154 11.08 0.77 13.45
N TRP A 155 12.15 0.24 14.02
CA TRP A 155 12.11 -0.97 14.84
C TRP A 155 11.87 -0.69 16.31
N THR A 156 12.55 0.35 16.86
CA THR A 156 12.53 0.71 18.27
C THR A 156 12.51 2.23 18.45
N PRO A 157 12.21 2.76 19.65
CA PRO A 157 12.35 4.19 19.95
C PRO A 157 13.80 4.67 20.11
N ALA A 158 14.77 3.76 20.04
CA ALA A 158 16.19 4.08 20.17
C ALA A 158 16.72 4.87 18.96
N ARG A 159 17.95 5.36 19.06
CA ARG A 159 18.62 6.12 18.00
C ARG A 159 18.44 5.46 16.62
N ASN A 160 18.17 6.29 15.62
CA ASN A 160 17.93 5.88 14.23
C ASN A 160 16.79 4.85 14.07
N GLY A 161 15.83 4.84 15.00
CA GLY A 161 14.75 3.86 14.98
C GLY A 161 15.20 2.41 15.24
N GLY A 162 16.41 2.20 15.76
CA GLY A 162 17.02 0.88 15.91
C GLY A 162 17.44 0.25 14.57
N PHE A 163 17.39 1.00 13.46
CA PHE A 163 17.78 0.53 12.15
C PHE A 163 19.30 0.51 11.97
N SER A 164 20.00 1.53 12.49
CA SER A 164 21.45 1.68 12.34
C SER A 164 22.09 2.29 13.58
N SER A 165 23.31 1.87 13.91
CA SER A 165 24.16 2.50 14.93
C SER A 165 25.03 3.63 14.37
N ALA A 166 25.00 3.90 13.07
CA ALA A 166 25.81 4.93 12.44
C ALA A 166 25.50 6.33 12.98
N PRO A 167 26.47 7.25 13.00
CA PRO A 167 26.20 8.67 13.24
C PRO A 167 25.23 9.23 12.20
N ASP A 168 24.36 10.16 12.59
CA ASP A 168 23.31 10.73 11.74
C ASP A 168 23.81 11.25 10.38
N PRO A 169 24.99 11.93 10.28
CA PRO A 169 25.53 12.38 9.00
C PRO A 169 25.90 11.27 8.02
N LEU A 170 26.03 10.03 8.51
CA LEU A 170 26.36 8.85 7.68
C LEU A 170 25.12 8.04 7.25
N LEU A 171 23.94 8.44 7.67
CA LEU A 171 22.70 7.81 7.21
C LEU A 171 22.42 8.24 5.78
N VAL A 172 22.13 7.27 4.91
CA VAL A 172 21.71 7.53 3.52
C VAL A 172 20.37 8.27 3.51
N LEU A 173 19.43 7.80 4.34
CA LEU A 173 18.13 8.45 4.57
C LEU A 173 17.88 8.56 6.09
N PRO A 174 17.34 9.67 6.57
CA PRO A 174 17.05 9.84 7.99
C PRO A 174 15.81 9.04 8.40
N PRO A 175 15.68 8.63 9.67
CA PRO A 175 14.43 8.15 10.23
C PRO A 175 13.39 9.28 10.29
N ILE A 176 12.11 8.94 10.26
CA ILE A 176 11.03 9.93 10.28
C ILE A 176 10.87 10.52 11.68
N THR A 177 10.91 11.85 11.76
CA THR A 177 10.67 12.61 13.00
C THR A 177 9.49 13.58 12.86
N ALA A 178 8.71 13.48 11.77
CA ALA A 178 7.57 14.35 11.53
C ALA A 178 6.48 14.16 12.61
N PRO A 179 5.78 15.22 13.02
CA PRO A 179 4.68 15.12 13.99
C PRO A 179 3.64 14.07 13.55
N GLY A 180 3.23 13.22 14.49
CA GLY A 180 2.29 12.12 14.25
C GLY A 180 2.92 10.85 13.65
N TYR A 181 4.14 10.91 13.11
CA TYR A 181 4.84 9.79 12.48
C TYR A 181 6.24 9.53 13.03
N ASP A 182 6.62 10.22 14.11
CA ASP A 182 7.93 10.12 14.71
C ASP A 182 8.26 8.67 15.09
N TYR A 183 9.42 8.17 14.64
CA TYR A 183 9.87 6.80 14.89
C TYR A 183 9.94 6.43 16.38
N ARG A 184 10.08 7.41 17.28
CA ARG A 184 10.08 7.17 18.73
C ARG A 184 8.72 6.73 19.26
N VAL A 185 7.65 6.98 18.49
CA VAL A 185 6.26 6.60 18.82
C VAL A 185 5.73 5.56 17.84
N VAL A 186 5.99 5.74 16.55
CA VAL A 186 5.55 4.82 15.48
C VAL A 186 6.68 3.84 15.19
N ASN A 187 6.73 2.72 15.90
CA ASN A 187 7.74 1.69 15.73
C ASN A 187 7.22 0.30 16.14
N VAL A 188 7.97 -0.72 15.75
CA VAL A 188 7.60 -2.14 16.00
C VAL A 188 7.51 -2.46 17.49
N GLU A 189 8.51 -2.01 18.28
CA GLU A 189 8.60 -2.34 19.72
C GLU A 189 7.40 -1.82 20.49
N VAL A 190 7.06 -0.54 20.32
CA VAL A 190 5.90 0.08 20.96
C VAL A 190 4.60 -0.60 20.51
N GLN A 191 4.44 -0.81 19.20
CA GLN A 191 3.18 -1.37 18.68
C GLN A 191 2.96 -2.85 19.03
N LYS A 192 4.03 -3.63 19.21
CA LYS A 192 3.91 -5.02 19.70
C LYS A 192 3.23 -5.09 21.07
N GLN A 193 3.46 -4.10 21.93
CA GLN A 193 2.93 -4.05 23.30
C GLN A 193 1.49 -3.54 23.37
N LEU A 194 0.99 -2.89 22.32
CA LEU A 194 -0.34 -2.27 22.29
C LEU A 194 -1.35 -3.17 21.56
N PRO A 195 -2.29 -3.85 22.26
CA PRO A 195 -3.24 -4.79 21.63
C PRO A 195 -4.08 -4.17 20.50
N GLY A 196 -4.41 -2.88 20.61
CA GLY A 196 -5.19 -2.12 19.63
C GLY A 196 -4.38 -1.52 18.48
N SER A 197 -3.03 -1.70 18.47
CA SER A 197 -2.15 -1.14 17.44
C SER A 197 -2.48 -1.65 16.03
N LEU A 198 -2.02 -0.90 15.03
CA LEU A 198 -2.16 -1.29 13.64
C LEU A 198 -1.39 -2.58 13.36
N LEU A 199 -0.16 -2.71 13.85
CA LEU A 199 0.65 -3.92 13.73
C LEU A 199 -0.08 -5.18 14.26
N ASN A 200 -0.67 -5.09 15.45
CA ASN A 200 -1.38 -6.23 16.03
C ASN A 200 -2.71 -6.51 15.32
N TRP A 201 -3.33 -5.49 14.73
CA TRP A 201 -4.49 -5.67 13.84
C TRP A 201 -4.09 -6.44 12.58
N HIS A 202 -2.99 -6.07 11.90
CA HIS A 202 -2.48 -6.79 10.74
C HIS A 202 -2.19 -8.27 11.05
N ARG A 203 -1.55 -8.52 12.19
CA ARG A 203 -1.28 -9.90 12.63
C ARG A 203 -2.56 -10.73 12.77
N ARG A 204 -3.61 -10.15 13.36
CA ARG A 204 -4.92 -10.83 13.47
C ARG A 204 -5.55 -11.08 12.11
N MET A 205 -5.57 -10.08 11.23
CA MET A 205 -6.14 -10.22 9.88
C MET A 205 -5.43 -11.28 9.04
N LEU A 206 -4.10 -11.29 9.05
CA LEU A 206 -3.32 -12.31 8.35
C LEU A 206 -3.51 -13.72 8.95
N THR A 207 -3.70 -13.81 10.25
CA THR A 207 -4.06 -15.07 10.90
C THR A 207 -5.44 -15.53 10.44
N CYS A 208 -6.44 -14.65 10.42
CA CYS A 208 -7.79 -14.97 9.91
C CYS A 208 -7.71 -15.45 8.46
N ARG A 209 -7.02 -14.70 7.57
CA ARG A 209 -6.86 -15.09 6.17
C ARG A 209 -6.27 -16.49 6.02
N ARG A 210 -5.25 -16.83 6.79
CA ARG A 210 -4.60 -18.14 6.75
C ARG A 210 -5.51 -19.29 7.24
N LEU A 211 -6.40 -19.00 8.20
CA LEU A 211 -7.28 -20.00 8.81
C LEU A 211 -8.61 -20.18 8.05
N LEU A 212 -8.97 -19.24 7.20
CA LEU A 212 -10.23 -19.24 6.45
C LEU A 212 -9.95 -19.50 4.96
N PRO A 213 -10.19 -20.72 4.46
CA PRO A 213 -9.94 -21.07 3.06
C PRO A 213 -10.61 -20.12 2.06
N ALA A 214 -11.83 -19.66 2.36
CA ALA A 214 -12.56 -18.70 1.55
C ALA A 214 -11.82 -17.35 1.35
N LEU A 215 -10.93 -16.96 2.26
CA LEU A 215 -10.09 -15.76 2.11
C LEU A 215 -8.75 -16.05 1.45
N ALA A 216 -8.30 -17.30 1.49
CA ALA A 216 -7.00 -17.69 0.94
C ALA A 216 -7.08 -18.07 -0.54
N HIS A 217 -8.19 -18.66 -0.95
CA HIS A 217 -8.35 -19.27 -2.28
C HIS A 217 -9.51 -18.67 -3.09
N GLY A 218 -10.35 -17.85 -2.49
CA GLY A 218 -11.53 -17.25 -3.13
C GLY A 218 -12.77 -18.09 -2.91
#